data_3c4d36c96bc980efa1a94400bdc6797d
#
_entry.id   3c4d36c96bc980efa1a94400bdc6797d
#
_cell.length_a   1.000
_cell.length_b   1.000
_cell.length_c   1.000
_cell.angle_alpha   90.00
_cell.angle_beta   90.00
_cell.angle_gamma   90.00
#
_symmetry.space_group_name_H-M   'P 1'
#
loop_
_entity.id
_entity.type
_entity.pdbx_description
1 polymer ?
#
loop_
_entity_poly.entity_id
_entity_poly.type
_entity_poly.pdbx_seq_one_letter_code
_entity_poly.pdbx_strand_id
1 'polypeptide(L)'
;MRFSIQREALLNPLQQVVGVVERRQTLPVLANILVQIDQGRLTLTGTDLEVEMRAAVSVDNAENGAITIPARKLFDIVRALSDGALLDVKLGGDRVSLHAGRSRFTLATLPAEEFPTIDEIDLVDKVQVPEATLKDLMERTAFAMANQDVRYYLNGMLLDLRDSGLRCVATDGHRLALAETRLDNKTSSARQIIIPRKGVLELLGLFSGGEGEATVEFGRNHLRVRRNEVIFTSKLIDGRFPDYEAVIPLGADKVLILEREALRTALQRAAILSNEKYRGVRLEVSSGRLRIVAHNPEQEEAVEELEAETSVNELAIGFNVGYLLDALGSLGDEKVKMQLRDAQSSCLLQGAERDQVRHVVMPLRL
;
A
#
# COMPACT_ATOMS: atom_id res chain seq x y z
N MET A 1 8.82 36.27 0.15
CA MET A 1 8.64 35.06 -0.68
C MET A 1 7.64 35.37 -1.79
N ARG A 2 8.03 35.10 -3.02
CA ARG A 2 7.17 35.25 -4.21
C ARG A 2 7.63 34.25 -5.28
N PHE A 3 6.70 33.74 -6.10
CA PHE A 3 7.01 32.90 -7.26
C PHE A 3 5.83 32.82 -8.23
N SER A 4 6.14 32.44 -9.47
CA SER A 4 5.15 32.13 -10.51
C SER A 4 5.33 30.69 -10.98
N ILE A 5 4.24 29.96 -11.18
CA ILE A 5 4.27 28.57 -11.61
C ILE A 5 3.04 28.22 -12.46
N GLN A 6 3.21 27.38 -13.49
CA GLN A 6 2.10 26.83 -14.25
C GLN A 6 1.31 25.85 -13.37
N ARG A 7 -0.02 25.87 -13.51
CA ARG A 7 -0.93 24.99 -12.77
C ARG A 7 -0.50 23.52 -12.84
N GLU A 8 -0.18 23.02 -14.03
CA GLU A 8 0.19 21.63 -14.27
C GLU A 8 1.48 21.24 -13.55
N ALA A 9 2.46 22.16 -13.53
CA ALA A 9 3.72 21.94 -12.83
C ALA A 9 3.56 21.88 -11.31
N LEU A 10 2.56 22.58 -10.75
CA LEU A 10 2.28 22.57 -9.32
C LEU A 10 1.35 21.43 -8.91
N LEU A 11 0.38 21.07 -9.75
CA LEU A 11 -0.72 20.15 -9.38
C LEU A 11 -0.22 18.76 -8.97
N ASN A 12 0.68 18.16 -9.76
CA ASN A 12 1.19 16.82 -9.46
C ASN A 12 2.01 16.76 -8.15
N PRO A 13 3.04 17.62 -7.94
CA PRO A 13 3.75 17.66 -6.66
C PRO A 13 2.82 17.91 -5.47
N LEU A 14 1.87 18.82 -5.63
CA LEU A 14 0.91 19.14 -4.58
C LEU A 14 -0.01 17.98 -4.24
N GLN A 15 -0.49 17.25 -5.24
CA GLN A 15 -1.33 16.07 -5.06
C GLN A 15 -0.62 14.98 -4.25
N GLN A 16 0.67 14.75 -4.53
CA GLN A 16 1.49 13.77 -3.81
C GLN A 16 1.65 14.18 -2.35
N VAL A 17 2.01 15.43 -2.10
CA VAL A 17 2.25 15.92 -0.74
C VAL A 17 0.97 15.99 0.10
N VAL A 18 -0.16 16.36 -0.50
CA VAL A 18 -1.46 16.45 0.21
C VAL A 18 -1.99 15.09 0.66
N GLY A 19 -1.54 13.99 0.01
CA GLY A 19 -1.91 12.62 0.37
C GLY A 19 -1.63 12.31 1.84
N VAL A 20 -0.45 12.68 2.34
CA VAL A 20 -0.03 12.40 3.73
C VAL A 20 -0.71 13.29 4.77
N VAL A 21 -1.30 14.43 4.36
CA VAL A 21 -1.94 15.39 5.27
C VAL A 21 -3.31 14.90 5.70
N GLU A 22 -3.49 14.62 6.98
CA GLU A 22 -4.75 14.18 7.54
C GLU A 22 -5.77 15.32 7.69
N ARG A 23 -7.05 14.99 7.68
CA ARG A 23 -8.14 15.99 7.80
C ARG A 23 -8.30 16.52 9.22
N ARG A 24 -8.01 15.67 10.21
CA ARG A 24 -8.15 16.01 11.63
C ARG A 24 -6.80 15.85 12.30
N GLN A 25 -6.22 16.96 12.74
CA GLN A 25 -4.94 17.01 13.39
C GLN A 25 -5.06 17.68 14.75
N THR A 26 -4.27 17.23 15.71
CA THR A 26 -4.16 17.85 17.02
C THR A 26 -3.33 19.16 16.96
N LEU A 27 -2.37 19.21 16.04
CA LEU A 27 -1.53 20.39 15.79
C LEU A 27 -2.01 21.08 14.51
N PRO A 28 -2.46 22.36 14.56
CA PRO A 28 -2.98 23.06 13.39
C PRO A 28 -2.01 23.12 12.20
N VAL A 29 -0.70 23.20 12.46
CA VAL A 29 0.34 23.28 11.41
C VAL A 29 0.39 22.00 10.55
N LEU A 30 0.00 20.84 11.07
CA LEU A 30 -0.04 19.57 10.33
C LEU A 30 -1.18 19.50 9.31
N ALA A 31 -2.15 20.43 9.35
CA ALA A 31 -3.15 20.59 8.29
C ALA A 31 -2.63 21.42 7.10
N ASN A 32 -1.44 22.03 7.27
CA ASN A 32 -0.74 22.80 6.26
C ASN A 32 0.33 21.94 5.58
N ILE A 33 0.82 22.44 4.46
CA ILE A 33 2.10 22.02 3.86
C ILE A 33 3.12 23.12 4.07
N LEU A 34 4.37 22.74 4.28
CA LEU A 34 5.49 23.65 4.25
C LEU A 34 5.86 23.94 2.79
N VAL A 35 5.95 25.21 2.45
CA VAL A 35 6.29 25.72 1.13
C VAL A 35 7.58 26.50 1.25
N GLN A 36 8.66 26.01 0.65
CA GLN A 36 10.00 26.62 0.72
C GLN A 36 10.51 26.92 -0.68
N ILE A 37 11.13 28.06 -0.85
CA ILE A 37 11.84 28.43 -2.08
C ILE A 37 13.29 28.73 -1.74
N ASP A 38 14.16 28.04 -2.42
CA ASP A 38 15.58 28.30 -2.42
C ASP A 38 16.14 28.21 -3.84
N GLN A 39 16.86 29.25 -4.28
CA GLN A 39 17.51 29.33 -5.59
C GLN A 39 16.62 28.92 -6.79
N GLY A 40 15.35 29.35 -6.81
CA GLY A 40 14.41 29.03 -7.89
C GLY A 40 13.84 27.61 -7.82
N ARG A 41 14.07 26.89 -6.74
CA ARG A 41 13.50 25.58 -6.47
C ARG A 41 12.42 25.66 -5.38
N LEU A 42 11.21 25.32 -5.75
CA LEU A 42 10.09 25.20 -4.82
C LEU A 42 10.06 23.79 -4.26
N THR A 43 10.07 23.68 -2.94
CA THR A 43 9.88 22.42 -2.21
C THR A 43 8.58 22.47 -1.42
N LEU A 44 7.74 21.47 -1.60
CA LEU A 44 6.52 21.25 -0.85
C LEU A 44 6.75 20.08 0.11
N THR A 45 6.42 20.25 1.39
CA THR A 45 6.52 19.17 2.39
C THR A 45 5.21 19.03 3.14
N GLY A 46 4.70 17.81 3.23
CA GLY A 46 3.57 17.44 4.06
C GLY A 46 3.95 16.32 5.01
N THR A 47 3.40 16.33 6.23
CA THR A 47 3.66 15.30 7.23
C THR A 47 2.51 15.18 8.22
N ASP A 48 2.41 14.00 8.85
CA ASP A 48 1.58 13.71 10.01
C ASP A 48 2.41 13.28 11.24
N LEU A 49 3.74 13.49 11.19
CA LEU A 49 4.76 13.05 12.15
C LEU A 49 5.21 11.60 12.02
N GLU A 50 4.48 10.78 11.28
CA GLU A 50 4.83 9.37 11.02
C GLU A 50 5.33 9.17 9.60
N VAL A 51 4.68 9.87 8.67
CA VAL A 51 5.00 9.87 7.24
C VAL A 51 5.26 11.31 6.79
N GLU A 52 6.28 11.50 5.98
CA GLU A 52 6.61 12.76 5.33
C GLU A 52 6.72 12.56 3.82
N MET A 53 6.13 13.46 3.05
CA MET A 53 6.28 13.55 1.62
C MET A 53 6.84 14.90 1.24
N ARG A 54 7.96 14.91 0.51
CA ARG A 54 8.56 16.12 -0.10
C ARG A 54 8.52 15.99 -1.62
N ALA A 55 8.12 17.06 -2.28
CA ALA A 55 8.17 17.15 -3.73
C ALA A 55 8.78 18.49 -4.13
N ALA A 56 9.65 18.48 -5.12
CA ALA A 56 10.32 19.68 -5.58
C ALA A 56 10.04 19.96 -7.06
N VAL A 57 9.99 21.25 -7.41
CA VAL A 57 9.78 21.72 -8.77
C VAL A 57 10.47 23.06 -8.98
N SER A 58 10.93 23.32 -10.19
CA SER A 58 11.50 24.64 -10.55
C SER A 58 10.42 25.69 -10.71
N VAL A 59 10.69 26.92 -10.27
CA VAL A 59 9.76 28.05 -10.35
C VAL A 59 10.42 29.29 -10.93
N ASP A 60 9.62 30.10 -11.61
CA ASP A 60 10.05 31.37 -12.17
C ASP A 60 9.78 32.54 -11.19
N ASN A 61 10.46 33.67 -11.42
CA ASN A 61 10.30 34.91 -10.64
C ASN A 61 10.36 34.69 -9.12
N ALA A 62 11.28 33.81 -8.70
CA ALA A 62 11.35 33.31 -7.34
C ALA A 62 12.12 34.26 -6.40
N GLU A 63 11.49 34.56 -5.27
CA GLU A 63 12.14 35.18 -4.09
C GLU A 63 12.17 34.13 -2.98
N ASN A 64 13.35 33.84 -2.43
CA ASN A 64 13.55 32.86 -1.36
C ASN A 64 12.66 33.16 -0.15
N GLY A 65 12.31 32.10 0.56
CA GLY A 65 11.52 32.17 1.79
C GLY A 65 10.81 30.87 2.09
N ALA A 66 10.19 30.80 3.25
CA ALA A 66 9.43 29.64 3.71
C ALA A 66 8.17 30.07 4.46
N ILE A 67 7.10 29.33 4.30
CA ILE A 67 5.80 29.54 4.96
C ILE A 67 4.99 28.24 4.94
N THR A 68 4.01 28.10 5.83
CA THR A 68 3.05 27.00 5.72
C THR A 68 1.72 27.49 5.16
N ILE A 69 1.09 26.67 4.30
CA ILE A 69 -0.18 26.99 3.63
C ILE A 69 -1.15 25.83 3.85
N PRO A 70 -2.47 26.10 4.12
CA PRO A 70 -3.48 25.05 4.26
C PRO A 70 -3.51 24.12 3.05
N ALA A 71 -3.09 22.86 3.25
CA ALA A 71 -2.80 21.89 2.20
C ALA A 71 -3.97 21.67 1.24
N ARG A 72 -5.13 21.31 1.79
CA ARG A 72 -6.31 20.97 0.99
C ARG A 72 -6.92 22.17 0.28
N LYS A 73 -6.92 23.34 0.94
CA LYS A 73 -7.41 24.57 0.31
C LYS A 73 -6.55 24.95 -0.88
N LEU A 74 -5.23 24.89 -0.74
CA LEU A 74 -4.32 25.15 -1.85
C LEU A 74 -4.54 24.14 -2.99
N PHE A 75 -4.62 22.85 -2.66
CA PHE A 75 -4.86 21.80 -3.65
C PHE A 75 -6.20 21.98 -4.39
N ASP A 76 -7.29 22.24 -3.67
CA ASP A 76 -8.61 22.43 -4.27
C ASP A 76 -8.66 23.68 -5.18
N ILE A 77 -7.98 24.75 -4.79
CA ILE A 77 -7.83 25.97 -5.64
C ILE A 77 -7.07 25.60 -6.92
N VAL A 78 -5.87 25.03 -6.80
CA VAL A 78 -5.02 24.69 -7.97
C VAL A 78 -5.74 23.71 -8.89
N ARG A 79 -6.42 22.70 -8.35
CA ARG A 79 -7.20 21.73 -9.13
C ARG A 79 -8.34 22.38 -9.90
N ALA A 80 -8.99 23.39 -9.33
CA ALA A 80 -10.14 24.08 -9.92
C ALA A 80 -9.76 25.14 -10.98
N LEU A 81 -8.50 25.52 -11.08
CA LEU A 81 -8.02 26.45 -12.11
C LEU A 81 -8.12 25.82 -13.50
N SER A 82 -8.24 26.66 -14.52
CA SER A 82 -8.23 26.23 -15.92
C SER A 82 -6.84 25.68 -16.32
N ASP A 83 -6.82 24.79 -17.29
CA ASP A 83 -5.58 24.28 -17.88
C ASP A 83 -4.73 25.43 -18.47
N GLY A 84 -3.42 25.34 -18.29
CA GLY A 84 -2.47 26.37 -18.72
C GLY A 84 -2.49 27.64 -17.87
N ALA A 85 -3.19 27.67 -16.73
CA ALA A 85 -3.22 28.85 -15.87
C ALA A 85 -1.84 29.09 -15.22
N LEU A 86 -1.33 30.32 -15.34
CA LEU A 86 -0.17 30.78 -14.57
C LEU A 86 -0.65 31.25 -13.21
N LEU A 87 -0.08 30.71 -12.16
CA LEU A 87 -0.34 31.06 -10.77
C LEU A 87 0.79 31.92 -10.22
N ASP A 88 0.46 33.13 -9.81
CA ASP A 88 1.35 34.01 -9.07
C ASP A 88 1.06 33.91 -7.56
N VAL A 89 2.08 33.59 -6.78
CA VAL A 89 1.98 33.41 -5.33
C VAL A 89 2.83 34.45 -4.64
N LYS A 90 2.26 35.18 -3.67
CA LYS A 90 2.94 36.19 -2.90
C LYS A 90 2.57 36.13 -1.43
N LEU A 91 3.59 36.05 -0.56
CA LEU A 91 3.45 36.19 0.89
C LEU A 91 3.40 37.68 1.28
N GLY A 92 2.42 38.03 2.10
CA GLY A 92 2.26 39.36 2.69
C GLY A 92 1.79 39.26 4.13
N GLY A 93 2.71 39.44 5.08
CA GLY A 93 2.44 39.26 6.50
C GLY A 93 2.10 37.80 6.83
N ASP A 94 0.96 37.58 7.47
CA ASP A 94 0.41 36.27 7.86
C ASP A 94 -0.52 35.62 6.80
N ARG A 95 -0.49 36.15 5.57
CA ARG A 95 -1.36 35.69 4.49
C ARG A 95 -0.60 35.47 3.20
N VAL A 96 -1.01 34.47 2.43
CA VAL A 96 -0.56 34.25 1.07
C VAL A 96 -1.67 34.62 0.09
N SER A 97 -1.31 35.43 -0.91
CA SER A 97 -2.18 35.77 -2.04
C SER A 97 -1.84 34.92 -3.24
N LEU A 98 -2.87 34.33 -3.87
CA LEU A 98 -2.78 33.52 -5.06
C LEU A 98 -3.54 34.23 -6.17
N HIS A 99 -2.91 34.48 -7.30
CA HIS A 99 -3.52 35.13 -8.48
C HIS A 99 -3.40 34.23 -9.70
N ALA A 100 -4.50 33.98 -10.38
CA ALA A 100 -4.53 33.25 -11.64
C ALA A 100 -5.52 33.94 -12.60
N GLY A 101 -5.03 34.70 -13.58
CA GLY A 101 -5.85 35.49 -14.48
C GLY A 101 -6.72 36.51 -13.70
N ARG A 102 -8.05 36.31 -13.70
CA ARG A 102 -8.98 37.17 -12.97
C ARG A 102 -9.32 36.64 -11.57
N SER A 103 -8.88 35.43 -11.24
CA SER A 103 -9.15 34.81 -9.95
C SER A 103 -8.14 35.26 -8.90
N ARG A 104 -8.61 35.54 -7.70
CA ARG A 104 -7.77 35.95 -6.56
C ARG A 104 -8.22 35.21 -5.32
N PHE A 105 -7.27 34.64 -4.60
CA PHE A 105 -7.49 33.94 -3.34
C PHE A 105 -6.52 34.47 -2.29
N THR A 106 -6.95 34.46 -1.04
CA THR A 106 -6.10 34.83 0.11
C THR A 106 -6.28 33.75 1.17
N LEU A 107 -5.20 33.10 1.56
CA LEU A 107 -5.16 32.06 2.57
C LEU A 107 -4.37 32.55 3.80
N ALA A 108 -4.82 32.18 4.99
CA ALA A 108 -4.06 32.34 6.21
C ALA A 108 -2.89 31.37 6.22
N THR A 109 -1.79 31.77 6.82
CA THR A 109 -0.55 30.99 6.91
C THR A 109 -0.14 30.82 8.36
N LEU A 110 0.76 29.87 8.62
CA LEU A 110 1.48 29.73 9.89
C LEU A 110 2.99 29.79 9.63
N PRO A 111 3.80 30.21 10.61
CA PRO A 111 5.25 30.27 10.46
C PRO A 111 5.85 28.93 10.03
N ALA A 112 6.88 28.98 9.18
CA ALA A 112 7.56 27.78 8.71
C ALA A 112 8.30 27.05 9.84
N GLU A 113 8.76 27.79 10.83
CA GLU A 113 9.51 27.29 11.99
C GLU A 113 8.67 26.38 12.90
N GLU A 114 7.34 26.50 12.84
CA GLU A 114 6.42 25.63 13.58
C GLU A 114 6.20 24.28 12.89
N PHE A 115 6.62 24.13 11.61
CA PHE A 115 6.38 22.92 10.85
C PHE A 115 7.44 21.86 11.16
N PRO A 116 7.05 20.68 11.67
CA PRO A 116 7.99 19.60 11.95
C PRO A 116 8.47 18.94 10.67
N THR A 117 9.78 18.72 10.54
CA THR A 117 10.40 18.01 9.42
C THR A 117 11.25 16.85 9.92
N ILE A 118 11.39 15.82 9.07
CA ILE A 118 12.29 14.69 9.30
C ILE A 118 13.57 14.97 8.50
N ASP A 119 14.54 15.69 9.10
CA ASP A 119 15.71 16.19 8.37
C ASP A 119 16.85 15.17 8.29
N GLU A 120 17.20 14.56 9.40
CA GLU A 120 18.30 13.61 9.47
C GLU A 120 17.81 12.18 9.71
N ILE A 121 18.23 11.28 8.84
CA ILE A 121 18.02 9.83 8.98
C ILE A 121 19.39 9.18 9.04
N ASP A 122 19.62 8.41 10.09
CA ASP A 122 20.79 7.57 10.21
C ASP A 122 20.68 6.41 9.20
N LEU A 123 21.10 6.68 7.95
CA LEU A 123 21.03 5.74 6.85
C LEU A 123 22.07 4.63 7.06
N VAL A 124 21.65 3.41 6.91
CA VAL A 124 22.48 2.22 7.14
C VAL A 124 22.73 1.45 5.84
N ASP A 125 21.76 1.44 4.93
CA ASP A 125 21.83 0.74 3.66
C ASP A 125 20.92 1.35 2.60
N LYS A 126 21.13 1.03 1.33
CA LYS A 126 20.28 1.45 0.22
C LYS A 126 20.25 0.40 -0.90
N VAL A 127 19.13 0.33 -1.60
CA VAL A 127 18.95 -0.52 -2.77
C VAL A 127 18.17 0.23 -3.84
N GLN A 128 18.50 -0.04 -5.10
CA GLN A 128 17.69 0.43 -6.24
C GLN A 128 16.72 -0.69 -6.64
N VAL A 129 15.46 -0.34 -6.83
CA VAL A 129 14.40 -1.28 -7.20
C VAL A 129 13.55 -0.62 -8.29
N PRO A 130 13.23 -1.32 -9.40
CA PRO A 130 12.27 -0.81 -10.36
C PRO A 130 10.94 -0.49 -9.67
N GLU A 131 10.39 0.70 -9.94
CA GLU A 131 9.13 1.16 -9.32
C GLU A 131 8.00 0.17 -9.51
N ALA A 132 7.86 -0.36 -10.73
CA ALA A 132 6.85 -1.35 -11.07
C ALA A 132 6.98 -2.63 -10.21
N THR A 133 8.21 -3.07 -9.95
CA THR A 133 8.47 -4.24 -9.11
C THR A 133 8.08 -4.00 -7.65
N LEU A 134 8.50 -2.86 -7.08
CA LEU A 134 8.16 -2.53 -5.69
C LEU A 134 6.65 -2.37 -5.52
N LYS A 135 6.01 -1.70 -6.47
CA LYS A 135 4.55 -1.56 -6.51
C LYS A 135 3.85 -2.92 -6.55
N ASP A 136 4.24 -3.80 -7.49
CA ASP A 136 3.63 -5.12 -7.66
C ASP A 136 3.74 -5.96 -6.38
N LEU A 137 4.91 -5.99 -5.73
CA LEU A 137 5.11 -6.69 -4.46
C LEU A 137 4.18 -6.17 -3.36
N MET A 138 4.06 -4.84 -3.24
CA MET A 138 3.19 -4.21 -2.24
C MET A 138 1.70 -4.43 -2.54
N GLU A 139 1.24 -4.27 -3.78
CA GLU A 139 -0.16 -4.47 -4.16
C GLU A 139 -0.63 -5.90 -3.89
N ARG A 140 0.25 -6.89 -4.14
CA ARG A 140 -0.05 -8.31 -3.92
C ARG A 140 -0.13 -8.71 -2.45
N THR A 141 0.26 -7.83 -1.53
CA THR A 141 0.35 -8.16 -0.10
C THR A 141 -0.41 -7.19 0.81
N ALA A 142 -0.59 -5.94 0.41
CA ALA A 142 -1.12 -4.87 1.26
C ALA A 142 -2.50 -5.16 1.86
N PHE A 143 -3.36 -5.90 1.18
CA PHE A 143 -4.70 -6.25 1.64
C PHE A 143 -4.70 -7.13 2.90
N ALA A 144 -3.61 -7.86 3.16
CA ALA A 144 -3.47 -8.75 4.31
C ALA A 144 -2.94 -8.06 5.58
N MET A 145 -2.55 -6.78 5.52
CA MET A 145 -2.18 -6.01 6.71
C MET A 145 -3.37 -5.89 7.66
N ALA A 146 -3.14 -6.07 8.95
CA ALA A 146 -4.12 -5.77 9.96
C ALA A 146 -4.48 -4.27 10.00
N ASN A 147 -5.61 -3.95 10.60
CA ASN A 147 -6.05 -2.59 10.82
C ASN A 147 -6.47 -2.42 12.28
N GLN A 148 -5.72 -1.60 13.04
CA GLN A 148 -5.96 -1.34 14.46
C GLN A 148 -5.94 -2.61 15.34
N ASP A 149 -5.08 -3.59 15.00
CA ASP A 149 -4.84 -4.77 15.85
C ASP A 149 -3.96 -4.36 17.04
N VAL A 150 -4.22 -4.94 18.20
CA VAL A 150 -3.41 -4.74 19.42
C VAL A 150 -1.97 -5.22 19.24
N ARG A 151 -1.75 -6.18 18.38
CA ARG A 151 -0.43 -6.61 17.90
C ARG A 151 0.05 -5.61 16.85
N TYR A 152 0.51 -4.45 17.28
CA TYR A 152 0.81 -3.28 16.45
C TYR A 152 1.75 -3.59 15.28
N TYR A 153 2.65 -4.57 15.40
CA TYR A 153 3.55 -5.03 14.33
C TYR A 153 2.83 -5.68 13.14
N LEU A 154 1.56 -6.07 13.29
CA LEU A 154 0.71 -6.55 12.18
C LEU A 154 0.01 -5.41 11.42
N ASN A 155 -0.03 -4.21 11.99
CA ASN A 155 -0.62 -3.02 11.34
C ASN A 155 0.31 -2.41 10.28
N GLY A 156 1.17 -3.21 9.70
CA GLY A 156 2.11 -2.82 8.67
C GLY A 156 2.52 -3.98 7.79
N MET A 157 3.44 -3.70 6.88
CA MET A 157 4.01 -4.65 5.95
C MET A 157 5.47 -4.88 6.28
N LEU A 158 5.87 -6.13 6.39
CA LEU A 158 7.28 -6.51 6.43
C LEU A 158 7.90 -6.32 5.04
N LEU A 159 8.96 -5.54 4.97
CA LEU A 159 9.89 -5.51 3.85
C LEU A 159 11.14 -6.28 4.26
N ASP A 160 11.37 -7.43 3.64
CA ASP A 160 12.47 -8.36 3.94
C ASP A 160 13.47 -8.34 2.80
N LEU A 161 14.57 -7.60 3.00
CA LEU A 161 15.68 -7.50 2.08
C LEU A 161 16.66 -8.64 2.36
N ARG A 162 16.96 -9.42 1.34
CA ARG A 162 17.87 -10.59 1.39
C ARG A 162 18.99 -10.43 0.35
N ASP A 163 20.03 -11.23 0.45
CA ASP A 163 21.22 -11.16 -0.42
C ASP A 163 20.89 -11.21 -1.91
N SER A 164 19.80 -11.84 -2.30
CA SER A 164 19.42 -12.04 -3.71
C SER A 164 17.99 -11.61 -4.03
N GLY A 165 17.31 -10.90 -3.15
CA GLY A 165 15.91 -10.56 -3.40
C GLY A 165 15.24 -9.69 -2.36
N LEU A 166 14.03 -9.34 -2.67
CA LEU A 166 13.15 -8.53 -1.85
C LEU A 166 11.81 -9.25 -1.67
N ARG A 167 11.31 -9.27 -0.45
CA ARG A 167 9.98 -9.80 -0.10
C ARG A 167 9.13 -8.74 0.56
N CYS A 168 7.86 -8.72 0.22
CA CYS A 168 6.82 -8.05 0.98
C CYS A 168 5.95 -9.11 1.65
N VAL A 169 5.70 -8.98 2.94
CA VAL A 169 4.85 -9.90 3.70
C VAL A 169 3.89 -9.11 4.57
N ALA A 170 2.62 -9.51 4.56
CA ALA A 170 1.61 -8.94 5.43
C ALA A 170 0.70 -10.05 6.00
N THR A 171 0.23 -9.86 7.23
CA THR A 171 -0.70 -10.78 7.89
C THR A 171 -1.54 -10.05 8.93
N ASP A 172 -2.77 -10.49 9.11
CA ASP A 172 -3.68 -10.09 10.20
C ASP A 172 -3.86 -11.17 11.28
N GLY A 173 -3.11 -12.30 11.15
CA GLY A 173 -3.19 -13.44 12.03
C GLY A 173 -4.23 -14.49 11.59
N HIS A 174 -5.03 -14.21 10.56
CA HIS A 174 -5.99 -15.14 9.96
C HIS A 174 -5.63 -15.52 8.53
N ARG A 175 -4.87 -14.69 7.88
CA ARG A 175 -4.32 -14.89 6.54
C ARG A 175 -2.94 -14.27 6.45
N LEU A 176 -2.16 -14.72 5.49
CA LEU A 176 -0.84 -14.17 5.19
C LEU A 176 -0.70 -14.02 3.66
N ALA A 177 -0.14 -12.91 3.24
CA ALA A 177 0.25 -12.67 1.86
C ALA A 177 1.75 -12.44 1.78
N LEU A 178 2.42 -13.12 0.86
CA LEU A 178 3.83 -13.00 0.58
C LEU A 178 4.01 -12.82 -0.92
N ALA A 179 4.81 -11.84 -1.31
CA ALA A 179 5.29 -11.67 -2.67
C ALA A 179 6.78 -11.43 -2.66
N GLU A 180 7.51 -12.09 -3.56
CA GLU A 180 8.96 -11.98 -3.63
C GLU A 180 9.47 -11.84 -5.05
N THR A 181 10.61 -11.18 -5.18
CA THR A 181 11.35 -11.05 -6.44
C THR A 181 12.85 -11.19 -6.20
N ARG A 182 13.57 -11.58 -7.26
CA ARG A 182 15.04 -11.51 -7.26
C ARG A 182 15.49 -10.11 -7.61
N LEU A 183 16.54 -9.65 -6.99
CA LEU A 183 17.24 -8.41 -7.32
C LEU A 183 18.65 -8.75 -7.77
N ASP A 184 19.08 -8.13 -8.86
CA ASP A 184 20.44 -8.31 -9.39
C ASP A 184 21.51 -7.57 -8.55
N ASN A 185 21.06 -6.67 -7.68
CA ASN A 185 21.93 -5.88 -6.82
C ASN A 185 22.27 -6.64 -5.54
N LYS A 186 23.56 -6.88 -5.31
CA LYS A 186 24.04 -7.40 -4.03
C LYS A 186 23.85 -6.34 -2.96
N THR A 187 23.03 -6.64 -1.98
CA THR A 187 22.86 -5.81 -0.79
C THR A 187 23.98 -6.09 0.20
N SER A 188 24.35 -5.09 0.99
CA SER A 188 25.43 -5.22 1.96
C SER A 188 25.04 -6.07 3.18
N SER A 189 23.73 -6.17 3.47
CA SER A 189 23.22 -6.98 4.59
C SER A 189 21.74 -7.30 4.46
N ALA A 190 21.33 -8.48 4.93
CA ALA A 190 19.93 -8.83 5.09
C ALA A 190 19.24 -7.90 6.11
N ARG A 191 18.04 -7.43 5.80
CA ARG A 191 17.28 -6.52 6.66
C ARG A 191 15.80 -6.81 6.64
N GLN A 192 15.20 -6.72 7.81
CA GLN A 192 13.76 -6.79 8.00
C GLN A 192 13.27 -5.51 8.65
N ILE A 193 12.33 -4.82 8.01
CA ILE A 193 11.69 -3.62 8.52
C ILE A 193 10.18 -3.73 8.37
N ILE A 194 9.44 -3.10 9.28
CA ILE A 194 7.97 -3.07 9.21
C ILE A 194 7.52 -1.64 8.87
N ILE A 195 6.97 -1.48 7.68
CA ILE A 195 6.43 -0.22 7.18
C ILE A 195 4.99 -0.10 7.69
N PRO A 196 4.60 0.99 8.40
CA PRO A 196 3.23 1.18 8.83
C PRO A 196 2.25 1.17 7.66
N ARG A 197 1.02 0.70 7.90
CA ARG A 197 -0.04 0.62 6.87
C ARG A 197 -0.19 1.92 6.07
N LYS A 198 -0.21 3.07 6.73
CA LYS A 198 -0.30 4.38 6.07
C LYS A 198 0.88 4.59 5.13
N GLY A 199 2.10 4.31 5.57
CA GLY A 199 3.30 4.41 4.74
C GLY A 199 3.23 3.55 3.48
N VAL A 200 2.73 2.32 3.60
CA VAL A 200 2.53 1.43 2.45
C VAL A 200 1.52 2.01 1.46
N LEU A 201 0.38 2.53 1.94
CA LEU A 201 -0.66 3.08 1.08
C LEU A 201 -0.19 4.35 0.35
N GLU A 202 0.57 5.22 1.01
CA GLU A 202 1.16 6.41 0.39
C GLU A 202 2.22 6.04 -0.66
N LEU A 203 3.06 5.03 -0.39
CA LEU A 203 4.01 4.50 -1.38
C LEU A 203 3.31 3.94 -2.62
N LEU A 204 2.24 3.18 -2.44
CA LEU A 204 1.44 2.66 -3.56
C LEU A 204 0.85 3.81 -4.41
N GLY A 205 0.40 4.89 -3.76
CA GLY A 205 -0.05 6.10 -4.43
C GLY A 205 1.08 6.80 -5.22
N LEU A 206 2.29 6.82 -4.66
CA LEU A 206 3.45 7.42 -5.28
C LEU A 206 3.87 6.70 -6.58
N PHE A 207 3.77 5.38 -6.62
CA PHE A 207 4.16 4.56 -7.77
C PHE A 207 3.04 4.42 -8.83
N SER A 208 1.98 5.19 -8.76
CA SER A 208 0.92 5.18 -9.77
C SER A 208 1.41 5.78 -11.10
N GLY A 209 1.88 4.94 -12.02
CA GLY A 209 2.13 5.31 -13.42
C GLY A 209 3.58 5.59 -13.82
N GLY A 210 4.59 5.09 -13.11
CA GLY A 210 6.00 5.33 -13.44
C GLY A 210 6.73 4.10 -13.99
N GLU A 211 7.42 4.29 -15.12
CA GLU A 211 8.57 3.48 -15.50
C GLU A 211 9.80 4.20 -14.93
N GLY A 212 10.47 3.61 -13.95
CA GLY A 212 11.64 4.21 -13.34
C GLY A 212 12.22 3.35 -12.23
N GLU A 213 13.31 3.86 -11.65
CA GLU A 213 13.98 3.27 -10.51
C GLU A 213 13.66 4.07 -9.24
N ALA A 214 13.30 3.38 -8.18
CA ALA A 214 13.21 3.95 -6.85
C ALA A 214 14.46 3.59 -6.05
N THR A 215 15.03 4.57 -5.35
CA THR A 215 16.08 4.30 -4.37
C THR A 215 15.43 4.12 -3.00
N VAL A 216 15.53 2.93 -2.46
CA VAL A 216 15.02 2.58 -1.12
C VAL A 216 16.20 2.66 -0.15
N GLU A 217 16.12 3.60 0.80
CA GLU A 217 17.14 3.89 1.80
C GLU A 217 16.65 3.41 3.18
N PHE A 218 17.42 2.54 3.81
CA PHE A 218 17.09 1.95 5.11
C PHE A 218 17.80 2.72 6.22
N GLY A 219 17.04 3.34 7.09
CA GLY A 219 17.52 3.90 8.35
C GLY A 219 17.32 2.93 9.51
N ARG A 220 17.76 3.32 10.72
CA ARG A 220 17.50 2.54 11.94
C ARG A 220 16.00 2.49 12.28
N ASN A 221 15.33 3.65 12.24
CA ASN A 221 13.94 3.82 12.63
C ASN A 221 13.08 4.41 11.51
N HIS A 222 13.63 4.57 10.31
CA HIS A 222 12.96 5.17 9.17
C HIS A 222 13.26 4.42 7.88
N LEU A 223 12.31 4.46 6.98
CA LEU A 223 12.48 4.14 5.56
C LEU A 223 12.38 5.44 4.77
N ARG A 224 13.30 5.64 3.82
CA ARG A 224 13.19 6.72 2.83
C ARG A 224 13.17 6.14 1.43
N VAL A 225 12.26 6.61 0.61
CA VAL A 225 12.18 6.22 -0.81
C VAL A 225 12.29 7.48 -1.65
N ARG A 226 13.25 7.47 -2.58
CA ARG A 226 13.47 8.57 -3.53
C ARG A 226 13.02 8.14 -4.92
N ARG A 227 12.25 8.99 -5.53
CA ARG A 227 11.76 8.85 -6.90
C ARG A 227 11.78 10.21 -7.59
N ASN A 228 12.66 10.40 -8.58
CA ASN A 228 12.82 11.70 -9.24
C ASN A 228 12.95 12.84 -8.19
N GLU A 229 12.07 13.83 -8.29
CA GLU A 229 12.03 15.00 -7.40
C GLU A 229 11.15 14.77 -6.14
N VAL A 230 10.75 13.53 -5.87
CA VAL A 230 9.90 13.18 -4.72
C VAL A 230 10.68 12.34 -3.73
N ILE A 231 10.54 12.68 -2.46
CA ILE A 231 11.12 11.96 -1.33
C ILE A 231 10.00 11.60 -0.37
N PHE A 232 9.80 10.33 -0.21
CA PHE A 232 8.93 9.76 0.81
C PHE A 232 9.77 9.32 2.00
N THR A 233 9.32 9.60 3.22
CA THR A 233 9.96 9.13 4.45
C THR A 233 8.87 8.60 5.39
N SER A 234 9.09 7.43 5.98
CA SER A 234 8.20 6.84 6.99
C SER A 234 8.98 6.39 8.20
N LYS A 235 8.45 6.67 9.39
CA LYS A 235 8.87 5.93 10.59
C LYS A 235 8.54 4.47 10.41
N LEU A 236 9.35 3.60 11.02
CA LEU A 236 9.14 2.17 11.04
C LEU A 236 8.40 1.75 12.31
N ILE A 237 7.63 0.69 12.21
CA ILE A 237 7.08 0.05 13.40
C ILE A 237 8.21 -0.67 14.13
N ASP A 238 8.46 -0.29 15.39
CA ASP A 238 9.41 -0.98 16.25
C ASP A 238 8.80 -2.31 16.70
N GLY A 239 9.54 -3.41 16.49
CA GLY A 239 9.09 -4.73 16.86
C GLY A 239 9.62 -5.82 15.93
N ARG A 240 9.27 -7.06 16.27
CA ARG A 240 9.64 -8.23 15.47
C ARG A 240 8.40 -8.76 14.75
N PHE A 241 8.47 -8.84 13.43
CA PHE A 241 7.44 -9.51 12.64
C PHE A 241 7.43 -11.02 12.97
N PRO A 242 6.26 -11.69 12.99
CA PRO A 242 6.17 -13.13 13.23
C PRO A 242 7.03 -13.92 12.24
N ASP A 243 7.45 -15.11 12.65
CA ASP A 243 8.12 -16.06 11.76
C ASP A 243 7.11 -16.55 10.72
N TYR A 244 7.03 -15.80 9.61
CA TYR A 244 6.08 -16.06 8.55
C TYR A 244 6.41 -17.31 7.74
N GLU A 245 7.67 -17.74 7.72
CA GLU A 245 8.07 -18.96 7.01
C GLU A 245 7.51 -20.20 7.70
N ALA A 246 7.42 -20.20 9.02
CA ALA A 246 6.81 -21.28 9.79
C ALA A 246 5.29 -21.41 9.60
N VAL A 247 4.63 -20.32 9.13
CA VAL A 247 3.18 -20.32 8.88
C VAL A 247 2.83 -20.93 7.52
N ILE A 248 3.76 -20.93 6.56
CA ILE A 248 3.55 -21.52 5.23
C ILE A 248 3.45 -23.03 5.38
N PRO A 249 2.32 -23.67 4.97
CA PRO A 249 2.11 -25.10 5.16
C PRO A 249 3.17 -25.92 4.42
N LEU A 250 3.92 -26.72 5.16
CA LEU A 250 4.83 -27.72 4.59
C LEU A 250 4.11 -29.08 4.52
N GLY A 251 4.34 -29.82 3.44
CA GLY A 251 3.78 -31.17 3.27
C GLY A 251 2.27 -31.21 3.01
N ALA A 252 1.70 -30.13 2.49
CA ALA A 252 0.32 -30.13 1.98
C ALA A 252 0.27 -30.95 0.68
N ASP A 253 -0.22 -32.21 0.80
CA ASP A 253 -0.20 -33.24 -0.25
C ASP A 253 -1.48 -33.23 -1.08
N LYS A 254 -2.53 -32.58 -0.62
CA LYS A 254 -3.81 -32.46 -1.33
C LYS A 254 -3.80 -31.21 -2.20
N VAL A 255 -3.67 -31.43 -3.50
CA VAL A 255 -3.53 -30.36 -4.49
C VAL A 255 -4.79 -30.27 -5.34
N LEU A 256 -5.29 -29.06 -5.51
CA LEU A 256 -6.32 -28.70 -6.47
C LEU A 256 -5.78 -27.64 -7.42
N ILE A 257 -5.97 -27.82 -8.72
CA ILE A 257 -5.70 -26.81 -9.74
C ILE A 257 -7.03 -26.42 -10.36
N LEU A 258 -7.30 -25.12 -10.39
CA LEU A 258 -8.56 -24.54 -10.84
C LEU A 258 -8.31 -23.34 -11.73
N GLU A 259 -9.23 -23.06 -12.65
CA GLU A 259 -9.28 -21.80 -13.37
C GLU A 259 -9.58 -20.66 -12.38
N ARG A 260 -8.67 -19.68 -12.28
CA ARG A 260 -8.74 -18.59 -11.29
C ARG A 260 -10.03 -17.80 -11.36
N GLU A 261 -10.44 -17.36 -12.55
CA GLU A 261 -11.65 -16.54 -12.72
C GLU A 261 -12.94 -17.35 -12.48
N ALA A 262 -12.96 -18.63 -12.83
CA ALA A 262 -14.10 -19.50 -12.53
C ALA A 262 -14.27 -19.65 -11.00
N LEU A 263 -13.18 -19.94 -10.27
CA LEU A 263 -13.20 -20.03 -8.82
C LEU A 263 -13.61 -18.70 -8.18
N ARG A 264 -13.01 -17.56 -8.62
CA ARG A 264 -13.33 -16.24 -8.12
C ARG A 264 -14.80 -15.88 -8.28
N THR A 265 -15.35 -16.13 -9.45
CA THR A 265 -16.75 -15.82 -9.77
C THR A 265 -17.71 -16.71 -8.97
N ALA A 266 -17.42 -18.00 -8.81
CA ALA A 266 -18.22 -18.90 -7.98
C ALA A 266 -18.21 -18.51 -6.50
N LEU A 267 -17.03 -18.15 -5.96
CA LEU A 267 -16.93 -17.63 -4.59
C LEU A 267 -17.68 -16.31 -4.41
N GLN A 268 -17.67 -15.41 -5.39
CA GLN A 268 -18.44 -14.16 -5.35
C GLN A 268 -19.94 -14.42 -5.28
N ARG A 269 -20.46 -15.39 -6.06
CA ARG A 269 -21.88 -15.76 -6.00
C ARG A 269 -22.23 -16.43 -4.68
N ALA A 270 -21.41 -17.38 -4.21
CA ALA A 270 -21.61 -18.03 -2.93
C ALA A 270 -21.59 -17.05 -1.75
N ALA A 271 -20.72 -16.01 -1.83
CA ALA A 271 -20.59 -14.98 -0.80
C ALA A 271 -21.89 -14.20 -0.55
N ILE A 272 -22.82 -14.15 -1.53
CA ILE A 272 -24.11 -13.44 -1.41
C ILE A 272 -24.94 -14.01 -0.27
N LEU A 273 -24.93 -15.34 -0.11
CA LEU A 273 -25.68 -16.05 0.93
C LEU A 273 -24.77 -16.56 2.07
N SER A 274 -23.56 -16.04 2.20
CA SER A 274 -22.71 -16.32 3.35
C SER A 274 -23.16 -15.50 4.56
N ASN A 275 -22.90 -16.01 5.77
CA ASN A 275 -23.14 -15.25 7.01
C ASN A 275 -22.39 -13.91 6.98
N GLU A 276 -23.06 -12.80 7.23
CA GLU A 276 -22.49 -11.44 7.13
C GLU A 276 -21.29 -11.21 8.06
N LYS A 277 -21.32 -11.81 9.25
CA LYS A 277 -20.29 -11.61 10.28
C LYS A 277 -19.03 -12.43 10.01
N TYR A 278 -19.20 -13.69 9.68
CA TYR A 278 -18.09 -14.65 9.55
C TYR A 278 -17.70 -14.92 8.11
N ARG A 279 -18.57 -14.59 7.16
CA ARG A 279 -18.38 -14.77 5.73
C ARG A 279 -17.86 -16.18 5.38
N GLY A 280 -18.39 -17.18 6.06
CA GLY A 280 -17.94 -18.56 5.91
C GLY A 280 -18.48 -19.22 4.64
N VAL A 281 -17.59 -19.91 3.93
CA VAL A 281 -17.93 -20.85 2.86
C VAL A 281 -17.25 -22.19 3.14
N ARG A 282 -17.93 -23.27 2.82
CA ARG A 282 -17.40 -24.62 2.90
C ARG A 282 -16.99 -25.09 1.54
N LEU A 283 -15.76 -25.51 1.41
CA LEU A 283 -15.20 -26.14 0.22
C LEU A 283 -15.26 -27.65 0.40
N GLU A 284 -15.98 -28.35 -0.46
CA GLU A 284 -16.08 -29.80 -0.49
C GLU A 284 -15.39 -30.31 -1.76
N VAL A 285 -14.26 -30.96 -1.55
CA VAL A 285 -13.45 -31.52 -2.63
C VAL A 285 -13.81 -32.98 -2.82
N SER A 286 -14.07 -33.38 -4.02
CA SER A 286 -14.24 -34.79 -4.45
C SER A 286 -13.45 -35.02 -5.73
N SER A 287 -13.35 -36.26 -6.18
CA SER A 287 -12.58 -36.61 -7.37
C SER A 287 -12.98 -35.75 -8.57
N GLY A 288 -12.09 -34.88 -9.03
CA GLY A 288 -12.28 -33.99 -10.19
C GLY A 288 -13.21 -32.80 -9.98
N ARG A 289 -13.71 -32.55 -8.77
CA ARG A 289 -14.71 -31.50 -8.50
C ARG A 289 -14.43 -30.74 -7.21
N LEU A 290 -14.79 -29.45 -7.22
CA LEU A 290 -14.91 -28.60 -6.06
C LEU A 290 -16.35 -28.12 -5.96
N ARG A 291 -16.98 -28.35 -4.82
CA ARG A 291 -18.30 -27.82 -4.46
C ARG A 291 -18.09 -26.75 -3.39
N ILE A 292 -18.68 -25.57 -3.59
CA ILE A 292 -18.64 -24.44 -2.66
C ILE A 292 -20.03 -24.27 -2.09
N VAL A 293 -20.15 -24.31 -0.76
CA VAL A 293 -21.43 -24.20 -0.06
C VAL A 293 -21.37 -23.02 0.91
N ALA A 294 -22.37 -22.18 0.88
CA ALA A 294 -22.57 -21.09 1.84
C ALA A 294 -23.97 -21.16 2.44
N HIS A 295 -24.08 -20.83 3.71
CA HIS A 295 -25.34 -20.72 4.45
C HIS A 295 -25.37 -19.43 5.24
N ASN A 296 -26.56 -18.83 5.35
CA ASN A 296 -26.83 -17.72 6.24
C ASN A 296 -27.71 -18.16 7.44
N PRO A 297 -27.90 -17.28 8.47
CA PRO A 297 -28.75 -17.60 9.61
C PRO A 297 -30.23 -17.81 9.24
N GLU A 298 -30.67 -17.27 8.12
CA GLU A 298 -32.04 -17.40 7.58
C GLU A 298 -32.29 -18.76 6.90
N GLN A 299 -31.29 -19.66 6.93
CA GLN A 299 -31.29 -20.99 6.31
C GLN A 299 -31.34 -20.95 4.76
N GLU A 300 -30.92 -19.84 4.17
CA GLU A 300 -30.70 -19.77 2.73
C GLU A 300 -29.35 -20.41 2.37
N GLU A 301 -29.29 -21.04 1.21
CA GLU A 301 -28.12 -21.79 0.76
C GLU A 301 -27.70 -21.38 -0.64
N ALA A 302 -26.39 -21.22 -0.84
CA ALA A 302 -25.77 -21.14 -2.15
C ALA A 302 -24.88 -22.37 -2.37
N VAL A 303 -24.99 -22.97 -3.53
CA VAL A 303 -24.16 -24.09 -3.96
C VAL A 303 -23.60 -23.81 -5.34
N GLU A 304 -22.28 -23.88 -5.47
CA GLU A 304 -21.56 -23.75 -6.73
C GLU A 304 -20.71 -25.00 -6.95
N GLU A 305 -20.61 -25.45 -8.18
CA GLU A 305 -19.77 -26.60 -8.55
C GLU A 305 -18.80 -26.22 -9.67
N LEU A 306 -17.54 -26.62 -9.52
CA LEU A 306 -16.46 -26.38 -10.46
C LEU A 306 -15.72 -27.69 -10.75
N GLU A 307 -15.25 -27.85 -11.98
CA GLU A 307 -14.25 -28.85 -12.31
C GLU A 307 -12.90 -28.45 -11.67
N ALA A 308 -12.20 -29.42 -11.14
CA ALA A 308 -10.90 -29.24 -10.52
C ALA A 308 -9.94 -30.36 -10.93
N GLU A 309 -8.74 -30.03 -11.33
CA GLU A 309 -7.70 -31.03 -11.50
C GLU A 309 -7.18 -31.42 -10.10
N THR A 310 -7.63 -32.59 -9.63
CA THR A 310 -7.27 -33.08 -8.29
C THR A 310 -7.37 -34.59 -8.20
N SER A 311 -6.49 -35.16 -7.37
CA SER A 311 -6.56 -36.59 -6.97
C SER A 311 -7.20 -36.79 -5.60
N VAL A 312 -7.70 -35.74 -4.97
CA VAL A 312 -8.35 -35.80 -3.65
C VAL A 312 -9.73 -36.43 -3.79
N ASN A 313 -9.96 -37.46 -3.02
CA ASN A 313 -11.26 -38.19 -3.09
C ASN A 313 -12.33 -37.55 -2.21
N GLU A 314 -11.94 -37.06 -1.03
CA GLU A 314 -12.86 -36.45 -0.07
C GLU A 314 -12.10 -35.50 0.89
N LEU A 315 -12.53 -34.26 0.92
CA LEU A 315 -12.08 -33.27 1.91
C LEU A 315 -13.14 -32.18 2.02
N ALA A 316 -13.52 -31.80 3.24
CA ALA A 316 -14.37 -30.65 3.48
C ALA A 316 -13.68 -29.69 4.46
N ILE A 317 -13.63 -28.40 4.10
CA ILE A 317 -12.93 -27.38 4.88
C ILE A 317 -13.61 -26.01 4.72
N GLY A 318 -13.74 -25.27 5.84
CA GLY A 318 -14.34 -23.95 5.85
C GLY A 318 -13.31 -22.84 5.72
N PHE A 319 -13.68 -21.74 5.03
CA PHE A 319 -12.86 -20.53 4.94
C PHE A 319 -13.72 -19.27 4.98
N ASN A 320 -13.11 -18.15 5.33
CA ASN A 320 -13.67 -16.84 5.06
C ASN A 320 -13.56 -16.54 3.56
N VAL A 321 -14.70 -16.36 2.90
CA VAL A 321 -14.76 -16.14 1.44
C VAL A 321 -14.04 -14.85 1.01
N GLY A 322 -14.05 -13.81 1.84
CA GLY A 322 -13.34 -12.57 1.56
C GLY A 322 -11.83 -12.78 1.49
N TYR A 323 -11.27 -13.62 2.35
CA TYR A 323 -9.84 -13.91 2.33
C TYR A 323 -9.42 -14.70 1.07
N LEU A 324 -10.26 -15.62 0.62
CA LEU A 324 -10.02 -16.33 -0.64
C LEU A 324 -10.12 -15.38 -1.84
N LEU A 325 -11.13 -14.51 -1.87
CA LEU A 325 -11.33 -13.52 -2.94
C LEU A 325 -10.18 -12.52 -3.04
N ASP A 326 -9.68 -12.02 -1.91
CA ASP A 326 -8.54 -11.10 -1.88
C ASP A 326 -7.27 -11.79 -2.40
N ALA A 327 -7.01 -13.03 -1.97
CA ALA A 327 -5.89 -13.82 -2.46
C ALA A 327 -5.97 -14.05 -3.98
N LEU A 328 -7.13 -14.49 -4.49
CA LEU A 328 -7.36 -14.70 -5.92
C LEU A 328 -7.22 -13.40 -6.73
N GLY A 329 -7.66 -12.26 -6.16
CA GLY A 329 -7.55 -10.95 -6.80
C GLY A 329 -6.11 -10.48 -6.99
N SER A 330 -5.18 -10.94 -6.17
CA SER A 330 -3.76 -10.57 -6.22
C SER A 330 -2.91 -11.48 -7.12
N LEU A 331 -3.39 -12.68 -7.46
CA LEU A 331 -2.72 -13.61 -8.36
C LEU A 331 -2.95 -13.19 -9.82
N GLY A 332 -1.91 -13.27 -10.63
CA GLY A 332 -1.97 -12.92 -12.06
C GLY A 332 -2.05 -14.12 -13.01
N ASP A 333 -2.00 -15.34 -12.48
CA ASP A 333 -2.00 -16.57 -13.27
C ASP A 333 -3.43 -16.93 -13.71
N GLU A 334 -3.56 -17.59 -14.87
CA GLU A 334 -4.83 -18.10 -15.36
C GLU A 334 -5.36 -19.22 -14.47
N LYS A 335 -4.47 -20.13 -14.06
CA LYS A 335 -4.75 -21.20 -13.12
C LYS A 335 -4.13 -20.96 -11.76
N VAL A 336 -4.84 -21.37 -10.72
CA VAL A 336 -4.38 -21.33 -9.34
C VAL A 336 -4.26 -22.71 -8.75
N LYS A 337 -3.28 -22.85 -7.86
CA LYS A 337 -3.02 -24.07 -7.11
C LYS A 337 -3.37 -23.82 -5.65
N MET A 338 -4.32 -24.62 -5.12
CA MET A 338 -4.64 -24.70 -3.71
C MET A 338 -3.99 -25.96 -3.15
N GLN A 339 -3.24 -25.82 -2.07
CA GLN A 339 -2.59 -26.93 -1.37
C GLN A 339 -3.16 -27.03 0.04
N LEU A 340 -3.68 -28.20 0.36
CA LEU A 340 -4.37 -28.53 1.60
C LEU A 340 -3.73 -29.78 2.22
N ARG A 341 -3.82 -29.92 3.53
CA ARG A 341 -3.41 -31.13 4.25
C ARG A 341 -4.61 -31.85 4.83
N ASP A 342 -5.39 -31.15 5.62
CA ASP A 342 -6.57 -31.67 6.31
C ASP A 342 -7.59 -30.55 6.56
N ALA A 343 -8.73 -30.88 7.17
CA ALA A 343 -9.82 -29.93 7.43
C ALA A 343 -9.50 -28.85 8.49
N GLN A 344 -8.37 -28.93 9.18
CA GLN A 344 -7.96 -28.00 10.26
C GLN A 344 -6.67 -27.24 9.93
N SER A 345 -6.04 -27.56 8.82
CA SER A 345 -4.79 -26.93 8.39
C SER A 345 -5.04 -25.76 7.44
N SER A 346 -4.13 -24.80 7.46
CA SER A 346 -4.19 -23.65 6.54
C SER A 346 -4.08 -24.10 5.08
N CYS A 347 -4.74 -23.37 4.19
CA CYS A 347 -4.60 -23.51 2.75
C CYS A 347 -3.45 -22.63 2.25
N LEU A 348 -2.58 -23.18 1.41
CA LEU A 348 -1.65 -22.41 0.59
C LEU A 348 -2.26 -22.20 -0.79
N LEU A 349 -2.41 -20.95 -1.20
CA LEU A 349 -2.93 -20.54 -2.51
C LEU A 349 -1.85 -19.77 -3.26
N GLN A 350 -1.57 -20.18 -4.50
CA GLN A 350 -0.56 -19.57 -5.37
C GLN A 350 -0.91 -19.76 -6.84
N GLY A 351 -0.18 -19.12 -7.74
CA GLY A 351 -0.26 -19.43 -9.16
C GLY A 351 0.12 -20.90 -9.45
N ALA A 352 -0.48 -21.51 -10.46
CA ALA A 352 -0.17 -22.88 -10.79
C ALA A 352 1.25 -23.06 -11.33
N GLU A 353 1.77 -22.04 -12.05
CA GLU A 353 3.07 -22.04 -12.68
C GLU A 353 4.14 -21.24 -11.92
N ARG A 354 3.71 -20.31 -11.06
CA ARG A 354 4.57 -19.37 -10.37
C ARG A 354 4.35 -19.42 -8.87
N ASP A 355 5.43 -19.40 -8.10
CA ASP A 355 5.42 -19.48 -6.65
C ASP A 355 5.96 -18.23 -5.94
N GLN A 356 6.24 -17.15 -6.71
CA GLN A 356 6.71 -15.90 -6.15
C GLN A 356 5.64 -15.16 -5.33
N VAL A 357 4.36 -15.47 -5.56
CA VAL A 357 3.23 -14.94 -4.79
C VAL A 357 2.53 -16.09 -4.11
N ARG A 358 2.48 -16.02 -2.78
CA ARG A 358 1.91 -17.08 -1.93
C ARG A 358 0.97 -16.48 -0.92
N HIS A 359 -0.20 -17.10 -0.77
CA HIS A 359 -1.18 -16.72 0.22
C HIS A 359 -1.50 -17.90 1.12
N VAL A 360 -1.51 -17.65 2.42
CA VAL A 360 -1.97 -18.63 3.41
C VAL A 360 -3.28 -18.14 3.98
N VAL A 361 -4.31 -19.00 3.96
CA VAL A 361 -5.62 -18.71 4.55
C VAL A 361 -5.90 -19.75 5.62
N MET A 362 -6.16 -19.28 6.85
CA MET A 362 -6.52 -20.17 7.95
C MET A 362 -7.94 -20.69 7.79
N PRO A 363 -8.19 -21.96 8.17
CA PRO A 363 -9.53 -22.54 8.11
C PRO A 363 -10.46 -21.88 9.13
N LEU A 364 -11.74 -21.81 8.76
CA LEU A 364 -12.84 -21.41 9.63
C LEU A 364 -13.60 -22.67 10.07
N ARG A 365 -13.90 -22.77 11.37
CA ARG A 365 -14.80 -23.82 11.89
C ARG A 365 -16.23 -23.38 11.56
N LEU A 366 -16.88 -24.13 10.66
CA LEU A 366 -18.27 -23.96 10.25
C LEU A 366 -19.15 -25.01 10.88
#